data_a8b40e3c391f70605f5add314d1b3b31
#
_entry.id   a8b40e3c391f70605f5add314d1b3b31
#
_cell.length_a   1.000
_cell.length_b   1.000
_cell.length_c   1.000
_cell.angle_alpha   90.00
_cell.angle_beta   90.00
_cell.angle_gamma   90.00
#
_symmetry.space_group_name_H-M   'P 1'
#
loop_
_entity.id
_entity.type
_entity.pdbx_description
1 polymer ?
#
loop_
_entity_poly.entity_id
_entity_poly.type
_entity_poly.pdbx_seq_one_letter_code
_entity_poly.pdbx_strand_id
1 'polypeptide(L)'
;MTTTASAPLRAASASSARPGRVPSVRGPRQRTLLPHLFLAILVVYFPVSLWWLFVASTKEAQGLFGGTHGALWFDAKFNLWANLEELATDNDGIYLRWIGNSLLYAVTGGLGATVLAVLAGYGFAKFRFAGRRLMLALLLGSVMVPLTALVIPTFVLFSNLNLTDSIWAVILPSLLNPFGVYLMQVYTADAVPDELLDAARVDGAGEVKTFLRVAFPLLRPAVVTALLLPIVGTWNNYFLPLAMLANTKLFPITVGLGLWQGQASANNGGGTSLWGLIITGSLVSVIPLVIAFLSLQKYWQGGLSIGALK
;
A
#
# COMPACT_ATOMS: atom_id res chain seq x y z
N MET A 1 -50.91 64.46 -53.71
CA MET A 1 -51.73 63.28 -53.83
C MET A 1 -50.88 62.19 -54.47
N THR A 2 -50.26 61.35 -53.70
CA THR A 2 -49.61 60.14 -54.17
C THR A 2 -49.70 59.09 -53.06
N THR A 3 -50.53 58.15 -53.28
CA THR A 3 -50.84 57.02 -52.41
C THR A 3 -49.73 55.97 -52.53
N THR A 4 -49.02 55.62 -51.45
CA THR A 4 -48.09 54.51 -51.43
C THR A 4 -48.73 53.28 -50.76
N ALA A 5 -48.89 52.22 -51.57
CA ALA A 5 -49.43 50.94 -51.16
C ALA A 5 -48.37 50.13 -50.40
N SER A 6 -48.70 49.66 -49.21
CA SER A 6 -47.91 48.76 -48.41
C SER A 6 -48.15 47.30 -48.83
N ALA A 7 -47.09 46.60 -49.24
CA ALA A 7 -47.13 45.16 -49.51
C ALA A 7 -47.03 44.32 -48.21
N PRO A 8 -47.72 43.19 -48.07
CA PRO A 8 -47.65 42.32 -46.89
C PRO A 8 -46.41 41.49 -46.90
N LEU A 9 -45.71 41.48 -45.77
CA LEU A 9 -44.59 40.55 -45.45
C LEU A 9 -45.08 39.08 -45.37
N ARG A 10 -44.58 38.28 -46.31
CA ARG A 10 -44.75 36.83 -46.27
C ARG A 10 -43.95 36.27 -45.09
N ALA A 11 -44.61 35.61 -44.12
CA ALA A 11 -44.03 34.84 -43.10
C ALA A 11 -43.32 33.58 -43.68
N ALA A 12 -42.00 33.49 -43.54
CA ALA A 12 -41.23 32.35 -43.90
C ALA A 12 -41.49 31.24 -42.85
N SER A 13 -42.07 30.13 -43.31
CA SER A 13 -42.25 28.93 -42.50
C SER A 13 -40.87 28.35 -42.13
N ALA A 14 -40.55 28.37 -40.82
CA ALA A 14 -39.37 27.69 -40.30
C ALA A 14 -39.55 26.18 -40.47
N SER A 15 -38.78 25.61 -41.42
CA SER A 15 -38.62 24.17 -41.55
C SER A 15 -37.93 23.60 -40.30
N SER A 16 -38.65 22.82 -39.49
CA SER A 16 -38.11 22.07 -38.37
C SER A 16 -37.19 20.97 -38.90
N ALA A 17 -35.88 21.27 -38.98
CA ALA A 17 -34.87 20.27 -39.22
C ALA A 17 -34.87 19.26 -38.05
N ARG A 18 -35.27 18.03 -38.33
CA ARG A 18 -35.14 16.91 -37.40
C ARG A 18 -33.66 16.76 -37.02
N PRO A 19 -33.31 16.64 -35.71
CA PRO A 19 -31.93 16.39 -35.32
C PRO A 19 -31.49 15.06 -35.93
N GLY A 20 -30.48 15.14 -36.81
CA GLY A 20 -29.86 13.97 -37.44
C GLY A 20 -29.39 13.01 -36.36
N ARG A 21 -29.84 11.74 -36.42
CA ARG A 21 -29.31 10.66 -35.61
C ARG A 21 -27.80 10.57 -35.84
N VAL A 22 -27.00 10.93 -34.85
CA VAL A 22 -25.55 10.66 -34.84
C VAL A 22 -25.38 9.15 -34.98
N PRO A 23 -24.71 8.67 -36.03
CA PRO A 23 -24.46 7.23 -36.16
C PRO A 23 -23.60 6.82 -34.96
N SER A 24 -24.09 5.87 -34.16
CA SER A 24 -23.29 5.23 -33.11
C SER A 24 -22.14 4.50 -33.80
N VAL A 25 -20.94 5.06 -33.70
CA VAL A 25 -19.71 4.38 -34.10
C VAL A 25 -19.55 3.21 -33.16
N ARG A 26 -20.04 2.04 -33.53
CA ARG A 26 -19.69 0.79 -32.89
C ARG A 26 -18.21 0.58 -33.16
N GLY A 27 -17.38 0.94 -32.19
CA GLY A 27 -15.95 0.57 -32.19
C GLY A 27 -15.79 -0.92 -32.45
N PRO A 28 -14.69 -1.34 -33.10
CA PRO A 28 -14.45 -2.73 -33.38
C PRO A 28 -14.56 -3.52 -32.07
N ARG A 29 -15.38 -4.56 -32.08
CA ARG A 29 -15.55 -5.51 -30.97
C ARG A 29 -14.18 -6.16 -30.74
N GLN A 30 -13.35 -5.54 -29.87
CA GLN A 30 -12.04 -6.06 -29.54
C GLN A 30 -12.26 -7.49 -29.05
N ARG A 31 -11.51 -8.42 -29.64
CA ARG A 31 -11.47 -9.81 -29.16
C ARG A 31 -10.89 -9.82 -27.76
N THR A 32 -11.75 -9.76 -26.77
CA THR A 32 -11.40 -9.68 -25.34
C THR A 32 -10.94 -11.01 -24.75
N LEU A 33 -10.88 -12.09 -25.57
CA LEU A 33 -10.50 -13.42 -25.11
C LEU A 33 -9.09 -13.47 -24.50
N LEU A 34 -8.10 -12.87 -25.15
CA LEU A 34 -6.71 -12.91 -24.67
C LEU A 34 -6.53 -12.20 -23.32
N PRO A 35 -7.05 -10.96 -23.12
CA PRO A 35 -7.03 -10.32 -21.79
C PRO A 35 -7.77 -11.13 -20.73
N HIS A 36 -8.94 -11.72 -21.05
CA HIS A 36 -9.68 -12.53 -20.08
C HIS A 36 -8.96 -13.83 -19.72
N LEU A 37 -8.33 -14.50 -20.71
CA LEU A 37 -7.51 -15.68 -20.47
C LEU A 37 -6.30 -15.35 -19.57
N PHE A 38 -5.62 -14.24 -19.84
CA PHE A 38 -4.51 -13.77 -19.01
C PHE A 38 -4.95 -13.50 -17.58
N LEU A 39 -6.07 -12.77 -17.39
CA LEU A 39 -6.64 -12.52 -16.08
C LEU A 39 -7.06 -13.81 -15.37
N ALA A 40 -7.67 -14.77 -16.10
CA ALA A 40 -8.05 -16.06 -15.52
C ALA A 40 -6.83 -16.86 -15.03
N ILE A 41 -5.73 -16.85 -15.77
CA ILE A 41 -4.46 -17.47 -15.35
C ILE A 41 -3.95 -16.83 -14.06
N LEU A 42 -3.94 -15.50 -13.97
CA LEU A 42 -3.50 -14.80 -12.76
C LEU A 42 -4.41 -15.09 -11.57
N VAL A 43 -5.73 -15.10 -11.78
CA VAL A 43 -6.73 -15.40 -10.73
C VAL A 43 -6.58 -16.84 -10.21
N VAL A 44 -6.11 -17.79 -11.01
CA VAL A 44 -5.78 -19.15 -10.54
C VAL A 44 -4.40 -19.20 -9.87
N TYR A 45 -3.40 -18.58 -10.47
CA TYR A 45 -2.01 -18.64 -10.02
C TYR A 45 -1.81 -18.11 -8.57
N PHE A 46 -2.35 -16.92 -8.26
CA PHE A 46 -2.18 -16.33 -6.93
C PHE A 46 -2.87 -17.12 -5.81
N PRO A 47 -4.15 -17.54 -5.93
CA PRO A 47 -4.78 -18.34 -4.89
C PRO A 47 -4.15 -19.72 -4.70
N VAL A 48 -3.58 -20.33 -5.74
CA VAL A 48 -2.91 -21.65 -5.61
C VAL A 48 -1.71 -21.56 -4.65
N SER A 49 -0.94 -20.47 -4.67
CA SER A 49 0.17 -20.28 -3.74
C SER A 49 -0.30 -20.18 -2.28
N LEU A 50 -1.39 -19.41 -2.04
CA LEU A 50 -2.01 -19.31 -0.70
C LEU A 50 -2.68 -20.62 -0.28
N TRP A 51 -3.30 -21.33 -1.21
CA TRP A 51 -3.87 -22.65 -0.99
C TRP A 51 -2.80 -23.65 -0.56
N TRP A 52 -1.67 -23.68 -1.28
CA TRP A 52 -0.54 -24.52 -0.89
C TRP A 52 -0.05 -24.18 0.52
N LEU A 53 0.13 -22.90 0.84
CA LEU A 53 0.56 -22.46 2.16
C LEU A 53 -0.43 -22.91 3.25
N PHE A 54 -1.74 -22.79 3.00
CA PHE A 54 -2.77 -23.25 3.90
C PHE A 54 -2.73 -24.78 4.08
N VAL A 55 -2.69 -25.55 2.99
CA VAL A 55 -2.59 -27.01 3.05
C VAL A 55 -1.31 -27.46 3.76
N ALA A 56 -0.18 -26.85 3.46
CA ALA A 56 1.10 -27.15 4.08
C ALA A 56 1.09 -26.87 5.60
N SER A 57 0.43 -25.80 6.06
CA SER A 57 0.29 -25.49 7.49
C SER A 57 -0.58 -26.50 8.26
N THR A 58 -1.35 -27.35 7.57
CA THR A 58 -2.15 -28.41 8.20
C THR A 58 -1.42 -29.74 8.34
N LYS A 59 -0.22 -29.86 7.77
CA LYS A 59 0.57 -31.10 7.76
C LYS A 59 1.48 -31.19 8.98
N GLU A 60 1.86 -32.42 9.32
CA GLU A 60 3.00 -32.65 10.22
C GLU A 60 4.29 -32.23 9.53
N ALA A 61 5.28 -31.75 10.28
CA ALA A 61 6.56 -31.28 9.74
C ALA A 61 7.26 -32.33 8.85
N GLN A 62 7.11 -33.60 9.18
CA GLN A 62 7.66 -34.74 8.41
C GLN A 62 6.91 -34.96 7.08
N GLY A 63 5.61 -34.69 7.04
CA GLY A 63 4.75 -34.81 5.84
C GLY A 63 4.93 -33.70 4.80
N LEU A 64 5.63 -32.62 5.15
CA LEU A 64 5.82 -31.47 4.25
C LEU A 64 6.58 -31.81 2.96
N PHE A 65 7.57 -32.71 3.06
CA PHE A 65 8.47 -33.09 1.97
C PHE A 65 8.25 -34.52 1.44
N GLY A 66 7.36 -35.31 2.07
CA GLY A 66 7.19 -36.73 1.74
C GLY A 66 5.77 -37.28 1.91
N GLY A 67 4.75 -36.40 2.00
CA GLY A 67 3.36 -36.81 2.26
C GLY A 67 2.77 -37.71 1.17
N THR A 68 1.90 -38.64 1.57
CA THR A 68 1.28 -39.68 0.72
C THR A 68 0.26 -39.10 -0.28
N HIS A 69 -0.26 -37.89 -0.05
CA HIS A 69 -1.34 -37.28 -0.85
C HIS A 69 -0.87 -36.08 -1.71
N GLY A 70 0.45 -35.86 -1.83
CA GLY A 70 1.04 -34.77 -2.61
C GLY A 70 1.01 -33.40 -1.92
N ALA A 71 1.67 -32.43 -2.56
CA ALA A 71 1.90 -31.09 -1.97
C ALA A 71 0.66 -30.21 -1.87
N LEU A 72 -0.33 -30.41 -2.76
CA LEU A 72 -1.50 -29.55 -2.88
C LEU A 72 -2.75 -30.08 -2.17
N TRP A 73 -2.65 -31.21 -1.47
CA TRP A 73 -3.79 -31.82 -0.79
C TRP A 73 -3.48 -32.17 0.66
N PHE A 74 -4.52 -32.28 1.48
CA PHE A 74 -4.42 -32.58 2.90
C PHE A 74 -3.92 -34.01 3.13
N ASP A 75 -3.15 -34.21 4.19
CA ASP A 75 -2.81 -35.54 4.68
C ASP A 75 -3.98 -36.11 5.53
N ALA A 76 -3.90 -37.40 5.87
CA ALA A 76 -4.94 -38.07 6.67
C ALA A 76 -5.17 -37.42 8.04
N LYS A 77 -4.15 -36.79 8.59
CA LYS A 77 -4.22 -36.07 9.88
C LYS A 77 -4.13 -34.58 9.65
N PHE A 78 -5.10 -33.83 10.17
CA PHE A 78 -5.19 -32.39 10.09
C PHE A 78 -4.62 -31.76 11.36
N ASN A 79 -3.41 -31.19 11.27
CA ASN A 79 -2.64 -30.75 12.44
C ASN A 79 -2.60 -29.22 12.63
N LEU A 80 -3.42 -28.44 11.93
CA LEU A 80 -3.35 -26.98 12.00
C LEU A 80 -3.36 -26.43 13.45
N TRP A 81 -4.22 -26.99 14.31
CA TRP A 81 -4.34 -26.51 15.68
C TRP A 81 -3.10 -26.80 16.51
N ALA A 82 -2.52 -28.00 16.36
CA ALA A 82 -1.27 -28.37 17.03
C ALA A 82 -0.11 -27.50 16.54
N ASN A 83 -0.02 -27.24 15.23
CA ASN A 83 1.00 -26.37 14.65
C ASN A 83 0.85 -24.90 15.11
N LEU A 84 -0.38 -24.41 15.29
CA LEU A 84 -0.63 -23.07 15.86
C LEU A 84 -0.28 -22.99 17.34
N GLU A 85 -0.56 -24.04 18.12
CA GLU A 85 -0.18 -24.12 19.53
C GLU A 85 1.33 -24.16 19.68
N GLU A 86 2.03 -25.01 18.90
CA GLU A 86 3.49 -25.05 18.84
C GLU A 86 4.08 -23.69 18.48
N LEU A 87 3.54 -23.03 17.42
CA LEU A 87 3.97 -21.69 17.00
C LEU A 87 3.81 -20.64 18.11
N ALA A 88 2.73 -20.74 18.91
CA ALA A 88 2.44 -19.78 19.96
C ALA A 88 3.28 -20.01 21.23
N THR A 89 3.75 -21.24 21.46
CA THR A 89 4.46 -21.64 22.69
C THR A 89 5.97 -21.82 22.49
N ASP A 90 6.41 -22.02 21.24
CA ASP A 90 7.83 -22.21 20.95
C ASP A 90 8.67 -21.05 21.47
N ASN A 91 9.79 -21.38 22.12
CA ASN A 91 10.76 -20.43 22.66
C ASN A 91 10.12 -19.26 23.43
N ASP A 92 9.28 -19.58 24.42
CA ASP A 92 8.54 -18.62 25.25
C ASP A 92 7.62 -17.68 24.45
N GLY A 93 7.05 -18.16 23.35
CA GLY A 93 6.15 -17.39 22.50
C GLY A 93 6.84 -16.30 21.68
N ILE A 94 8.09 -16.52 21.30
CA ILE A 94 8.90 -15.54 20.54
C ILE A 94 8.20 -15.08 19.26
N TYR A 95 7.46 -15.96 18.59
CA TYR A 95 6.71 -15.65 17.38
C TYR A 95 5.65 -14.56 17.62
N LEU A 96 4.90 -14.65 18.71
CA LEU A 96 3.89 -13.64 19.07
C LEU A 96 4.53 -12.27 19.32
N ARG A 97 5.74 -12.26 19.86
CA ARG A 97 6.53 -11.05 20.05
C ARG A 97 6.94 -10.46 18.70
N TRP A 98 7.37 -11.26 17.73
CA TRP A 98 7.73 -10.80 16.39
C TRP A 98 6.52 -10.20 15.64
N ILE A 99 5.33 -10.81 15.75
CA ILE A 99 4.10 -10.23 15.22
C ILE A 99 3.80 -8.89 15.89
N GLY A 100 3.89 -8.83 17.22
CA GLY A 100 3.69 -7.58 17.98
C GLY A 100 4.66 -6.48 17.56
N ASN A 101 5.94 -6.81 17.36
CA ASN A 101 6.93 -5.88 16.85
C ASN A 101 6.61 -5.41 15.41
N SER A 102 6.23 -6.33 14.52
CA SER A 102 5.84 -5.99 13.15
C SER A 102 4.64 -5.04 13.12
N LEU A 103 3.62 -5.29 13.96
CA LEU A 103 2.48 -4.39 14.11
C LEU A 103 2.91 -3.02 14.64
N LEU A 104 3.75 -3.00 15.67
CA LEU A 104 4.30 -1.75 16.22
C LEU A 104 5.03 -0.95 15.14
N TYR A 105 5.97 -1.58 14.44
CA TYR A 105 6.77 -0.90 13.41
C TYR A 105 5.91 -0.44 12.22
N ALA A 106 5.02 -1.30 11.73
CA ALA A 106 4.16 -0.98 10.60
C ALA A 106 3.16 0.13 10.92
N VAL A 107 2.52 0.09 12.10
CA VAL A 107 1.54 1.09 12.50
C VAL A 107 2.22 2.42 12.82
N THR A 108 3.26 2.42 13.66
CA THR A 108 3.94 3.67 14.05
C THR A 108 4.70 4.30 12.88
N GLY A 109 5.45 3.49 12.12
CA GLY A 109 6.15 3.93 10.91
C GLY A 109 5.19 4.39 9.83
N GLY A 110 4.13 3.60 9.55
CA GLY A 110 3.13 3.92 8.54
C GLY A 110 2.32 5.17 8.85
N LEU A 111 1.83 5.33 10.08
CA LEU A 111 1.11 6.53 10.51
C LEU A 111 2.02 7.76 10.47
N GLY A 112 3.23 7.65 11.03
CA GLY A 112 4.19 8.74 11.04
C GLY A 112 4.60 9.18 9.63
N ALA A 113 4.93 8.22 8.75
CA ALA A 113 5.23 8.48 7.35
C ALA A 113 4.06 9.17 6.62
N THR A 114 2.82 8.74 6.90
CA THR A 114 1.62 9.33 6.30
C THR A 114 1.41 10.76 6.77
N VAL A 115 1.53 11.02 8.06
CA VAL A 115 1.40 12.39 8.60
C VAL A 115 2.42 13.31 7.95
N LEU A 116 3.69 12.89 7.89
CA LEU A 116 4.75 13.66 7.25
C LEU A 116 4.48 13.87 5.75
N ALA A 117 4.03 12.83 5.05
CA ALA A 117 3.70 12.90 3.63
C ALA A 117 2.54 13.86 3.34
N VAL A 118 1.48 13.82 4.16
CA VAL A 118 0.32 14.71 4.02
C VAL A 118 0.70 16.16 4.27
N LEU A 119 1.43 16.44 5.34
CA LEU A 119 1.85 17.80 5.69
C LEU A 119 2.82 18.36 4.65
N ALA A 120 3.85 17.58 4.26
CA ALA A 120 4.81 18.01 3.26
C ALA A 120 4.16 18.15 1.88
N GLY A 121 3.32 17.18 1.46
CA GLY A 121 2.60 17.24 0.19
C GLY A 121 1.67 18.44 0.08
N TYR A 122 0.91 18.74 1.14
CA TYR A 122 0.09 19.95 1.24
C TYR A 122 0.96 21.22 1.16
N GLY A 123 2.07 21.24 1.92
CA GLY A 123 3.03 22.34 1.90
C GLY A 123 3.58 22.60 0.50
N PHE A 124 4.02 21.55 -0.18
CA PHE A 124 4.49 21.64 -1.56
C PHE A 124 3.38 22.03 -2.56
N ALA A 125 2.12 21.66 -2.35
CA ALA A 125 1.04 22.00 -3.26
C ALA A 125 0.58 23.45 -3.12
N LYS A 126 0.38 23.93 -1.88
CA LYS A 126 -0.36 25.17 -1.59
C LYS A 126 0.50 26.35 -1.19
N PHE A 127 1.73 26.15 -0.75
CA PHE A 127 2.61 27.25 -0.40
C PHE A 127 3.66 27.54 -1.47
N ARG A 128 3.94 28.84 -1.67
CA ARG A 128 5.01 29.31 -2.57
C ARG A 128 6.19 29.75 -1.71
N PHE A 129 7.31 29.03 -1.84
CA PHE A 129 8.54 29.34 -1.11
C PHE A 129 9.77 29.18 -2.01
N ALA A 130 10.87 29.84 -1.65
CA ALA A 130 12.12 29.74 -2.37
C ALA A 130 12.67 28.30 -2.31
N GLY A 131 13.16 27.79 -3.44
CA GLY A 131 13.72 26.44 -3.52
C GLY A 131 12.71 25.30 -3.68
N ARG A 132 11.39 25.55 -3.68
CA ARG A 132 10.33 24.54 -3.82
C ARG A 132 10.59 23.55 -4.97
N ARG A 133 10.97 24.06 -6.15
CA ARG A 133 11.22 23.22 -7.34
C ARG A 133 12.43 22.30 -7.14
N LEU A 134 13.50 22.83 -6.56
CA LEU A 134 14.70 22.08 -6.26
C LEU A 134 14.41 20.97 -5.24
N MET A 135 13.71 21.30 -4.15
CA MET A 135 13.33 20.32 -3.12
C MET A 135 12.44 19.20 -3.68
N LEU A 136 11.46 19.53 -4.54
CA LEU A 136 10.66 18.51 -5.24
C LEU A 136 11.51 17.65 -6.18
N ALA A 137 12.46 18.23 -6.90
CA ALA A 137 13.35 17.49 -7.78
C ALA A 137 14.26 16.53 -6.98
N LEU A 138 14.80 16.98 -5.84
CA LEU A 138 15.61 16.14 -4.94
C LEU A 138 14.74 15.02 -4.33
N LEU A 139 13.51 15.32 -3.92
CA LEU A 139 12.59 14.33 -3.40
C LEU A 139 12.25 13.25 -4.44
N LEU A 140 11.96 13.64 -5.69
CA LEU A 140 11.73 12.69 -6.77
C LEU A 140 12.99 11.90 -7.12
N GLY A 141 14.16 12.55 -7.12
CA GLY A 141 15.44 11.88 -7.31
C GLY A 141 15.73 10.84 -6.23
N SER A 142 15.33 11.09 -4.98
CA SER A 142 15.52 10.14 -3.87
C SER A 142 14.70 8.85 -4.03
N VAL A 143 13.55 8.90 -4.73
CA VAL A 143 12.74 7.70 -5.03
C VAL A 143 13.47 6.73 -5.95
N MET A 144 14.41 7.23 -6.77
CA MET A 144 15.19 6.38 -7.70
C MET A 144 16.32 5.63 -7.00
N VAL A 145 16.67 6.00 -5.77
CA VAL A 145 17.72 5.32 -5.00
C VAL A 145 17.15 4.02 -4.42
N PRO A 146 17.75 2.85 -4.72
CA PRO A 146 17.32 1.59 -4.13
C PRO A 146 17.44 1.63 -2.60
N LEU A 147 16.34 1.33 -1.89
CA LEU A 147 16.33 1.31 -0.42
C LEU A 147 17.36 0.35 0.16
N THR A 148 17.60 -0.77 -0.51
CA THR A 148 18.60 -1.76 -0.10
C THR A 148 20.04 -1.20 -0.15
N ALA A 149 20.34 -0.29 -1.06
CA ALA A 149 21.64 0.37 -1.13
C ALA A 149 21.88 1.34 0.05
N LEU A 150 20.80 1.84 0.64
CA LEU A 150 20.87 2.75 1.79
C LEU A 150 21.00 2.03 3.14
N VAL A 151 20.88 0.70 3.19
CA VAL A 151 20.94 -0.06 4.45
C VAL A 151 22.28 0.13 5.15
N ILE A 152 23.40 -0.03 4.45
CA ILE A 152 24.76 0.09 5.03
C ILE A 152 25.03 1.54 5.49
N PRO A 153 24.81 2.60 4.69
CA PRO A 153 24.98 3.97 5.14
C PRO A 153 24.12 4.32 6.36
N THR A 154 22.85 3.84 6.36
CA THR A 154 21.93 4.06 7.49
C THR A 154 22.42 3.33 8.74
N PHE A 155 22.91 2.09 8.62
CA PHE A 155 23.50 1.36 9.73
C PHE A 155 24.69 2.12 10.35
N VAL A 156 25.62 2.60 9.53
CA VAL A 156 26.79 3.37 10.00
C VAL A 156 26.33 4.64 10.74
N LEU A 157 25.34 5.36 10.20
CA LEU A 157 24.80 6.56 10.85
C LEU A 157 24.16 6.21 12.22
N PHE A 158 23.32 5.17 12.28
CA PHE A 158 22.63 4.77 13.50
C PHE A 158 23.58 4.16 14.53
N SER A 159 24.62 3.46 14.09
CA SER A 159 25.68 2.95 14.97
C SER A 159 26.42 4.10 15.67
N ASN A 160 26.78 5.15 14.92
CA ASN A 160 27.44 6.34 15.49
C ASN A 160 26.54 7.12 16.46
N LEU A 161 25.21 7.01 16.30
CA LEU A 161 24.22 7.62 17.18
C LEU A 161 23.80 6.72 18.35
N ASN A 162 24.36 5.50 18.46
CA ASN A 162 23.96 4.47 19.43
C ASN A 162 22.46 4.13 19.38
N LEU A 163 21.86 4.16 18.19
CA LEU A 163 20.45 3.87 17.93
C LEU A 163 20.22 2.47 17.34
N THR A 164 21.28 1.71 16.99
CA THR A 164 21.18 0.32 16.58
C THR A 164 20.63 -0.55 17.72
N ASP A 165 20.11 -1.72 17.38
CA ASP A 165 19.50 -2.67 18.33
C ASP A 165 18.40 -2.08 19.21
N SER A 166 17.64 -1.16 18.66
CA SER A 166 16.51 -0.50 19.30
C SER A 166 15.29 -0.42 18.37
N ILE A 167 14.09 -0.19 18.94
CA ILE A 167 12.87 0.03 18.14
C ILE A 167 13.01 1.22 17.19
N TRP A 168 13.79 2.23 17.57
CA TRP A 168 14.02 3.44 16.79
C TRP A 168 14.84 3.17 15.53
N ALA A 169 15.68 2.12 15.54
CA ALA A 169 16.46 1.71 14.37
C ALA A 169 15.57 1.29 13.18
N VAL A 170 14.33 0.89 13.46
CA VAL A 170 13.34 0.52 12.44
C VAL A 170 12.33 1.63 12.21
N ILE A 171 11.81 2.25 13.27
CA ILE A 171 10.75 3.26 13.19
C ILE A 171 11.24 4.51 12.45
N LEU A 172 12.39 5.09 12.83
CA LEU A 172 12.84 6.37 12.26
C LEU A 172 13.06 6.31 10.74
N PRO A 173 13.75 5.30 10.18
CA PRO A 173 13.84 5.18 8.72
C PRO A 173 12.50 4.93 8.04
N SER A 174 11.56 4.25 8.71
CA SER A 174 10.23 3.96 8.16
C SER A 174 9.35 5.22 8.04
N LEU A 175 9.70 6.32 8.71
CA LEU A 175 9.02 7.61 8.54
C LEU A 175 9.29 8.27 7.19
N LEU A 176 10.36 7.88 6.52
CA LEU A 176 10.75 8.47 5.23
C LEU A 176 9.95 7.84 4.10
N ASN A 177 9.04 8.61 3.50
CA ASN A 177 8.22 8.18 2.38
C ASN A 177 8.17 9.25 1.28
N PRO A 178 9.23 9.42 0.48
CA PRO A 178 9.28 10.42 -0.59
C PRO A 178 8.18 10.24 -1.63
N PHE A 179 7.84 9.00 -1.98
CA PHE A 179 6.74 8.70 -2.90
C PHE A 179 5.39 9.15 -2.34
N GLY A 180 5.15 8.93 -1.04
CA GLY A 180 3.94 9.40 -0.36
C GLY A 180 3.82 10.93 -0.37
N VAL A 181 4.93 11.67 -0.18
CA VAL A 181 4.96 13.14 -0.27
C VAL A 181 4.57 13.60 -1.67
N TYR A 182 5.15 12.97 -2.71
CA TYR A 182 4.81 13.29 -4.10
C TYR A 182 3.34 12.98 -4.42
N LEU A 183 2.85 11.81 -4.02
CA LEU A 183 1.45 11.43 -4.19
C LEU A 183 0.51 12.46 -3.57
N MET A 184 0.77 12.85 -2.33
CA MET A 184 -0.03 13.87 -1.62
C MET A 184 0.08 15.24 -2.25
N GLN A 185 1.25 15.63 -2.75
CA GLN A 185 1.44 16.89 -3.46
C GLN A 185 0.61 16.96 -4.73
N VAL A 186 0.64 15.92 -5.58
CA VAL A 186 -0.13 15.87 -6.84
C VAL A 186 -1.62 15.87 -6.54
N TYR A 187 -2.07 15.02 -5.61
CA TYR A 187 -3.48 14.94 -5.27
C TYR A 187 -4.01 16.22 -4.63
N THR A 188 -3.23 16.88 -3.76
CA THR A 188 -3.61 18.14 -3.14
C THR A 188 -3.75 19.26 -4.16
N ALA A 189 -2.87 19.29 -5.16
CA ALA A 189 -2.93 20.30 -6.21
C ALA A 189 -4.22 20.22 -7.04
N ASP A 190 -4.73 19.00 -7.28
CA ASP A 190 -5.94 18.75 -8.07
C ASP A 190 -7.23 18.80 -7.23
N ALA A 191 -7.22 18.19 -6.04
CA ALA A 191 -8.43 17.98 -5.23
C ALA A 191 -8.81 19.14 -4.31
N VAL A 192 -7.91 20.08 -4.05
CA VAL A 192 -8.15 21.21 -3.14
C VAL A 192 -8.09 22.53 -3.92
N PRO A 193 -9.23 23.13 -4.33
CA PRO A 193 -9.25 24.45 -4.98
C PRO A 193 -8.70 25.54 -4.06
N ASP A 194 -7.91 26.47 -4.63
CA ASP A 194 -7.34 27.60 -3.87
C ASP A 194 -8.44 28.55 -3.38
N GLU A 195 -9.53 28.68 -4.12
CA GLU A 195 -10.70 29.50 -3.77
C GLU A 195 -11.34 29.10 -2.45
N LEU A 196 -11.37 27.78 -2.12
CA LEU A 196 -11.87 27.30 -0.83
C LEU A 196 -10.95 27.69 0.34
N LEU A 197 -9.64 27.69 0.09
CA LEU A 197 -8.66 28.11 1.10
C LEU A 197 -8.72 29.63 1.33
N ASP A 198 -8.89 30.41 0.27
CA ASP A 198 -9.00 31.86 0.35
C ASP A 198 -10.32 32.27 1.02
N ALA A 199 -11.44 31.63 0.74
CA ALA A 199 -12.71 31.85 1.44
C ALA A 199 -12.54 31.60 2.96
N ALA A 200 -11.91 30.49 3.36
CA ALA A 200 -11.66 30.20 4.76
C ALA A 200 -10.78 31.26 5.45
N ARG A 201 -9.79 31.82 4.73
CA ARG A 201 -8.92 32.91 5.23
C ARG A 201 -9.71 34.20 5.40
N VAL A 202 -10.60 34.54 4.46
CA VAL A 202 -11.51 35.71 4.58
C VAL A 202 -12.43 35.56 5.78
N ASP A 203 -12.90 34.34 6.09
CA ASP A 203 -13.68 33.99 7.28
C ASP A 203 -12.85 34.02 8.60
N GLY A 204 -11.58 34.40 8.54
CA GLY A 204 -10.70 34.52 9.71
C GLY A 204 -10.10 33.19 10.20
N ALA A 205 -10.14 32.13 9.37
CA ALA A 205 -9.50 30.87 9.74
C ALA A 205 -7.97 30.97 9.54
N GLY A 206 -7.20 30.65 10.58
CA GLY A 206 -5.75 30.47 10.45
C GLY A 206 -5.39 29.21 9.64
N GLU A 207 -4.15 29.13 9.13
CA GLU A 207 -3.68 28.08 8.22
C GLU A 207 -3.91 26.64 8.74
N VAL A 208 -3.67 26.39 10.03
CA VAL A 208 -3.91 25.06 10.64
C VAL A 208 -5.40 24.70 10.63
N LYS A 209 -6.28 25.66 10.91
CA LYS A 209 -7.73 25.45 10.90
C LYS A 209 -8.23 25.23 9.47
N THR A 210 -7.71 25.99 8.50
CA THR A 210 -7.99 25.84 7.08
C THR A 210 -7.54 24.46 6.59
N PHE A 211 -6.33 24.04 6.94
CA PHE A 211 -5.87 22.69 6.62
C PHE A 211 -6.80 21.61 7.21
N LEU A 212 -7.05 21.61 8.53
CA LEU A 212 -7.78 20.54 9.20
C LEU A 212 -9.27 20.49 8.83
N ARG A 213 -9.91 21.65 8.59
CA ARG A 213 -11.37 21.72 8.35
C ARG A 213 -11.78 21.80 6.89
N VAL A 214 -10.91 22.31 6.02
CA VAL A 214 -11.20 22.47 4.59
C VAL A 214 -10.40 21.49 3.75
N ALA A 215 -9.06 21.54 3.81
CA ALA A 215 -8.23 20.72 2.95
C ALA A 215 -8.27 19.22 3.33
N PHE A 216 -8.04 18.87 4.60
CA PHE A 216 -7.91 17.48 5.04
C PHE A 216 -9.13 16.60 4.74
N PRO A 217 -10.39 17.04 4.88
CA PRO A 217 -11.55 16.27 4.46
C PRO A 217 -11.55 15.89 2.97
N LEU A 218 -11.09 16.78 2.11
CA LEU A 218 -10.96 16.54 0.67
C LEU A 218 -9.82 15.57 0.34
N LEU A 219 -8.79 15.53 1.19
CA LEU A 219 -7.62 14.67 1.02
C LEU A 219 -7.82 13.23 1.53
N ARG A 220 -8.88 12.94 2.28
CA ARG A 220 -9.12 11.63 2.91
C ARG A 220 -8.90 10.42 2.00
N PRO A 221 -9.37 10.39 0.72
CA PRO A 221 -9.15 9.23 -0.14
C PRO A 221 -7.65 8.99 -0.44
N ALA A 222 -6.90 10.07 -0.69
CA ALA A 222 -5.46 9.99 -0.95
C ALA A 222 -4.67 9.64 0.32
N VAL A 223 -5.10 10.14 1.50
CA VAL A 223 -4.49 9.81 2.80
C VAL A 223 -4.56 8.31 3.07
N VAL A 224 -5.67 7.65 2.75
CA VAL A 224 -5.79 6.19 2.91
C VAL A 224 -4.80 5.45 2.01
N THR A 225 -4.61 5.90 0.78
CA THR A 225 -3.60 5.32 -0.12
C THR A 225 -2.18 5.57 0.40
N ALA A 226 -1.90 6.80 0.84
CA ALA A 226 -0.62 7.19 1.43
C ALA A 226 -0.31 6.44 2.75
N LEU A 227 -1.33 5.95 3.46
CA LEU A 227 -1.21 5.14 4.68
C LEU A 227 -0.94 3.67 4.37
N LEU A 228 -1.65 3.10 3.40
CA LEU A 228 -1.53 1.68 3.06
C LEU A 228 -0.11 1.33 2.59
N LEU A 229 0.47 2.16 1.73
CA LEU A 229 1.78 1.89 1.13
C LEU A 229 2.90 1.76 2.18
N PRO A 230 3.13 2.70 3.11
CA PRO A 230 4.17 2.57 4.12
C PRO A 230 3.87 1.48 5.16
N ILE A 231 2.60 1.21 5.51
CA ILE A 231 2.24 0.08 6.39
C ILE A 231 2.68 -1.23 5.75
N VAL A 232 2.30 -1.48 4.49
CA VAL A 232 2.68 -2.70 3.76
C VAL A 232 4.20 -2.75 3.55
N GLY A 233 4.82 -1.63 3.21
CA GLY A 233 6.27 -1.53 3.01
C GLY A 233 7.05 -1.87 4.29
N THR A 234 6.64 -1.33 5.44
CA THR A 234 7.29 -1.58 6.74
C THR A 234 7.02 -3.01 7.22
N TRP A 235 5.80 -3.53 7.04
CA TRP A 235 5.47 -4.92 7.38
C TRP A 235 6.35 -5.92 6.65
N ASN A 236 6.60 -5.70 5.35
CA ASN A 236 7.41 -6.59 4.51
C ASN A 236 8.91 -6.29 4.56
N ASN A 237 9.34 -5.29 5.33
CA ASN A 237 10.75 -4.91 5.39
C ASN A 237 11.56 -6.00 6.10
N TYR A 238 12.60 -6.49 5.42
CA TYR A 238 13.49 -7.53 5.90
C TYR A 238 14.91 -7.01 6.10
N PHE A 239 15.49 -6.36 5.07
CA PHE A 239 16.92 -6.04 5.02
C PHE A 239 17.34 -4.99 6.06
N LEU A 240 16.55 -3.93 6.24
CA LEU A 240 16.90 -2.90 7.20
C LEU A 240 16.85 -3.43 8.64
N PRO A 241 15.75 -4.06 9.13
CA PRO A 241 15.73 -4.63 10.47
C PRO A 241 16.80 -5.71 10.68
N LEU A 242 17.08 -6.54 9.67
CA LEU A 242 18.15 -7.54 9.74
C LEU A 242 19.52 -6.92 9.99
N ALA A 243 19.82 -5.79 9.35
CA ALA A 243 21.08 -5.09 9.54
C ALA A 243 21.15 -4.31 10.86
N MET A 244 19.99 -3.80 11.35
CA MET A 244 19.91 -2.88 12.49
C MET A 244 19.77 -3.59 13.84
N LEU A 245 19.18 -4.78 13.89
CA LEU A 245 18.78 -5.46 15.11
C LEU A 245 19.65 -6.72 15.33
N ALA A 246 20.19 -6.85 16.54
CA ALA A 246 20.90 -8.05 16.99
C ALA A 246 20.05 -8.86 18.00
N ASN A 247 19.22 -8.18 18.80
CA ASN A 247 18.37 -8.80 19.80
C ASN A 247 17.13 -9.43 19.13
N THR A 248 17.03 -10.75 19.20
CA THR A 248 15.91 -11.52 18.64
C THR A 248 14.54 -11.08 19.17
N LYS A 249 14.48 -10.52 20.39
CA LYS A 249 13.25 -10.00 20.99
C LYS A 249 12.73 -8.72 20.32
N LEU A 250 13.54 -8.05 19.50
CA LEU A 250 13.16 -6.86 18.73
C LEU A 250 12.85 -7.17 17.26
N PHE A 251 13.08 -8.40 16.81
CA PHE A 251 12.87 -8.75 15.41
C PHE A 251 11.42 -8.56 14.98
N PRO A 252 11.19 -8.02 13.77
CA PRO A 252 9.91 -8.15 13.09
C PRO A 252 9.74 -9.59 12.58
N ILE A 253 8.52 -9.96 12.23
CA ILE A 253 8.15 -11.30 11.76
C ILE A 253 9.00 -11.77 10.58
N THR A 254 9.32 -10.87 9.65
CA THR A 254 10.12 -11.17 8.45
C THR A 254 11.53 -11.63 8.81
N VAL A 255 12.18 -10.96 9.76
CA VAL A 255 13.54 -11.33 10.22
C VAL A 255 13.49 -12.59 11.05
N GLY A 256 12.48 -12.75 11.92
CA GLY A 256 12.31 -13.95 12.73
C GLY A 256 12.11 -15.21 11.89
N LEU A 257 11.20 -15.17 10.90
CA LEU A 257 11.01 -16.28 9.97
C LEU A 257 12.27 -16.55 9.13
N GLY A 258 12.99 -15.50 8.71
CA GLY A 258 14.28 -15.64 8.02
C GLY A 258 15.36 -16.30 8.88
N LEU A 259 15.39 -16.01 10.19
CA LEU A 259 16.28 -16.67 11.14
C LEU A 259 15.97 -18.18 11.22
N TRP A 260 14.71 -18.55 11.42
CA TRP A 260 14.27 -19.95 11.42
C TRP A 260 14.59 -20.67 10.11
N GLN A 261 14.38 -20.01 8.96
CA GLN A 261 14.71 -20.56 7.65
C GLN A 261 16.22 -20.83 7.51
N GLY A 262 17.07 -19.90 7.97
CA GLY A 262 18.52 -20.10 7.99
C GLY A 262 18.93 -21.30 8.84
N GLN A 263 18.34 -21.44 10.03
CA GLN A 263 18.58 -22.57 10.93
C GLN A 263 18.09 -23.91 10.34
N ALA A 264 16.88 -23.93 9.77
CA ALA A 264 16.32 -25.12 9.13
C ALA A 264 17.17 -25.60 7.95
N SER A 265 17.70 -24.65 7.15
CA SER A 265 18.56 -24.95 5.99
C SER A 265 19.96 -25.43 6.39
N ALA A 266 20.51 -24.94 7.51
CA ALA A 266 21.83 -25.34 8.01
C ALA A 266 21.84 -26.75 8.62
N ASN A 267 20.72 -27.23 9.13
CA ASN A 267 20.64 -28.51 9.89
C ASN A 267 20.45 -29.77 9.02
N ASN A 268 20.68 -29.71 7.69
CA ASN A 268 20.71 -30.87 6.77
C ASN A 268 19.66 -31.97 7.05
N GLY A 269 18.40 -31.58 7.33
CA GLY A 269 17.29 -32.54 7.58
C GLY A 269 16.94 -32.80 9.05
N GLY A 270 17.73 -32.33 10.02
CA GLY A 270 17.37 -32.38 11.45
C GLY A 270 16.40 -31.27 11.88
N GLY A 271 16.12 -30.33 11.01
CA GLY A 271 15.27 -29.16 11.30
C GLY A 271 13.83 -29.27 10.76
N THR A 272 13.27 -30.49 10.65
CA THR A 272 11.91 -30.69 10.12
C THR A 272 10.84 -29.94 10.93
N SER A 273 11.00 -29.83 12.26
CA SER A 273 10.08 -29.08 13.12
C SER A 273 10.07 -27.57 12.78
N LEU A 274 11.24 -26.98 12.48
CA LEU A 274 11.32 -25.55 12.11
C LEU A 274 10.56 -25.22 10.82
N TRP A 275 10.51 -26.14 9.84
CA TRP A 275 9.72 -25.94 8.62
C TRP A 275 8.21 -25.85 8.92
N GLY A 276 7.72 -26.63 9.89
CA GLY A 276 6.33 -26.52 10.37
C GLY A 276 6.04 -25.13 10.93
N LEU A 277 6.92 -24.62 11.80
CA LEU A 277 6.82 -23.26 12.38
C LEU A 277 6.92 -22.18 11.31
N ILE A 278 7.84 -22.30 10.34
CA ILE A 278 8.02 -21.32 9.25
C ILE A 278 6.75 -21.24 8.39
N ILE A 279 6.19 -22.38 7.98
CA ILE A 279 5.02 -22.43 7.11
C ILE A 279 3.78 -21.92 7.84
N THR A 280 3.54 -22.39 9.07
CA THR A 280 2.41 -21.95 9.89
C THR A 280 2.54 -20.46 10.24
N GLY A 281 3.75 -20.03 10.61
CA GLY A 281 4.06 -18.62 10.88
C GLY A 281 3.88 -17.74 9.65
N SER A 282 4.28 -18.22 8.48
CA SER A 282 4.05 -17.49 7.22
C SER A 282 2.56 -17.33 6.92
N LEU A 283 1.74 -18.37 7.12
CA LEU A 283 0.29 -18.29 6.96
C LEU A 283 -0.32 -17.25 7.90
N VAL A 284 0.03 -17.28 9.18
CA VAL A 284 -0.47 -16.32 10.18
C VAL A 284 -0.01 -14.89 9.84
N SER A 285 1.21 -14.72 9.34
CA SER A 285 1.75 -13.39 8.98
C SER A 285 1.01 -12.69 7.84
N VAL A 286 0.30 -13.43 6.99
CA VAL A 286 -0.52 -12.85 5.90
C VAL A 286 -1.81 -12.22 6.43
N ILE A 287 -2.36 -12.74 7.54
CA ILE A 287 -3.68 -12.34 8.07
C ILE A 287 -3.77 -10.83 8.35
N PRO A 288 -2.81 -10.19 9.07
CA PRO A 288 -2.88 -8.75 9.34
C PRO A 288 -2.89 -7.89 8.07
N LEU A 289 -2.11 -8.30 7.03
CA LEU A 289 -2.11 -7.59 5.75
C LEU A 289 -3.43 -7.71 5.01
N VAL A 290 -4.03 -8.90 5.01
CA VAL A 290 -5.36 -9.12 4.40
C VAL A 290 -6.41 -8.28 5.12
N ILE A 291 -6.41 -8.24 6.45
CA ILE A 291 -7.33 -7.41 7.25
C ILE A 291 -7.11 -5.92 6.91
N ALA A 292 -5.87 -5.44 6.88
CA ALA A 292 -5.56 -4.07 6.54
C ALA A 292 -6.06 -3.70 5.13
N PHE A 293 -5.79 -4.57 4.14
CA PHE A 293 -6.24 -4.37 2.76
C PHE A 293 -7.76 -4.34 2.64
N LEU A 294 -8.46 -5.34 3.20
CA LEU A 294 -9.93 -5.42 3.14
C LEU A 294 -10.61 -4.24 3.86
N SER A 295 -10.01 -3.74 4.93
CA SER A 295 -10.52 -2.58 5.67
C SER A 295 -10.38 -1.28 4.88
N LEU A 296 -9.29 -1.13 4.11
CA LEU A 296 -8.94 0.10 3.42
C LEU A 296 -9.37 0.14 1.95
N GLN A 297 -9.64 -1.02 1.31
CA GLN A 297 -9.96 -1.12 -0.13
C GLN A 297 -11.16 -0.25 -0.55
N LYS A 298 -12.19 -0.12 0.30
CA LYS A 298 -13.38 0.70 0.00
C LYS A 298 -13.06 2.18 -0.21
N TYR A 299 -12.01 2.67 0.41
CA TYR A 299 -11.56 4.07 0.26
C TYR A 299 -10.68 4.25 -0.98
N TRP A 300 -10.00 3.20 -1.42
CA TRP A 300 -9.10 3.24 -2.57
C TRP A 300 -9.86 3.24 -3.90
N GLN A 301 -10.94 2.48 -4.01
CA GLN A 301 -11.76 2.41 -5.23
C GLN A 301 -12.36 3.77 -5.63
N GLY A 302 -12.68 4.64 -4.66
CA GLY A 302 -13.17 6.00 -4.93
C GLY A 302 -12.12 6.96 -5.49
N GLY A 303 -10.84 6.79 -5.16
CA GLY A 303 -9.75 7.68 -5.59
C GLY A 303 -9.26 7.44 -7.02
N LEU A 304 -9.32 6.20 -7.51
CA LEU A 304 -8.83 5.83 -8.85
C LEU A 304 -9.82 6.21 -9.97
N SER A 305 -11.11 6.34 -9.67
CA SER A 305 -12.13 6.67 -10.67
C SER A 305 -12.11 8.14 -11.10
N ILE A 306 -11.59 9.05 -10.29
CA ILE A 306 -11.52 10.49 -10.59
C ILE A 306 -10.50 10.77 -11.70
N GLY A 307 -9.42 9.99 -11.78
CA GLY A 307 -8.41 10.13 -12.84
C GLY A 307 -8.78 9.52 -14.19
N ALA A 308 -9.83 8.69 -14.27
CA ALA A 308 -10.25 7.99 -15.49
C ALA A 308 -11.33 8.74 -16.30
N LEU A 309 -11.82 9.87 -15.80
CA LEU A 309 -12.90 10.68 -16.42
C LEU A 309 -12.38 11.96 -17.10
N LYS A 310 -11.08 12.07 -17.36
CA LYS A 310 -10.50 13.15 -18.21
C LYS A 310 -10.07 12.62 -19.55
#